data_a1934d695d29f758da0a02780ea2fbb4
#
_entry.id   a1934d695d29f758da0a02780ea2fbb4
#
_cell.length_a   1.000
_cell.length_b   1.000
_cell.length_c   1.000
_cell.angle_alpha   90.00
_cell.angle_beta   90.00
_cell.angle_gamma   90.00
#
_symmetry.space_group_name_H-M   'P 1'
#
loop_
_entity.id
_entity.type
_entity.pdbx_description
1 polymer ?
#
loop_
_entity_poly.entity_id
_entity_poly.type
_entity_poly.pdbx_seq_one_letter_code
_entity_poly.pdbx_strand_id
1 'polypeptide(L)'
;MPCEVFACTSWYFPMSGLFATMLMKPNHLQVSLWNFFLVLFFFVSGFVAYKKDIEWTLRSIGPFLKKKFIQLIIPAVFFCTIFCLWKGYGLDIALAPSNAGYWFTIHLFYFFIFYTITNLISSKLGRGSDVILLVVAMLIYGISYSHVMIEKTQLGADLFHYLGMKNWRFYIFFCIGVLMRKHLNSVIKMIENKFSMAFFVLLFFFMVFCSNKIDFSLWNPICLLLYGSVSIIVIFAFFRKYQDAFSSNNKFGYWAQYSGRRTLDIYMIHYFLLPRQLNVLGSWFTNNPNPAIEFFVTTVIVFIVMALAMIIGNIIRLSPLLSYYLLGEKKV
;
A
#
# COMPACT_ATOMS: atom_id res chain seq x y z
N MET A 1 -16.64 4.31 -5.16
CA MET A 1 -16.14 3.42 -4.10
C MET A 1 -14.62 3.13 -4.17
N PRO A 2 -13.99 2.57 -5.22
CA PRO A 2 -12.54 2.36 -5.20
C PRO A 2 -11.74 3.65 -5.06
N CYS A 3 -12.17 4.74 -5.67
CA CYS A 3 -11.50 6.03 -5.59
C CYS A 3 -11.58 6.67 -4.19
N GLU A 4 -12.63 6.40 -3.44
CA GLU A 4 -12.86 6.96 -2.10
C GLU A 4 -11.94 6.33 -1.06
N VAL A 5 -11.74 5.01 -1.16
CA VAL A 5 -10.78 4.29 -0.31
C VAL A 5 -9.34 4.69 -0.65
N PHE A 6 -9.01 4.90 -1.93
CA PHE A 6 -7.72 5.43 -2.36
C PHE A 6 -7.46 6.83 -1.82
N ALA A 7 -8.49 7.67 -1.77
CA ALA A 7 -8.35 9.02 -1.24
C ALA A 7 -7.88 9.03 0.21
N CYS A 8 -8.52 8.25 1.07
CA CYS A 8 -8.13 8.18 2.48
C CYS A 8 -6.74 7.55 2.69
N THR A 9 -6.38 6.54 1.90
CA THR A 9 -5.04 5.93 2.01
C THR A 9 -3.94 6.85 1.53
N SER A 10 -4.21 7.73 0.54
CA SER A 10 -3.22 8.70 0.06
C SER A 10 -2.83 9.75 1.11
N TRP A 11 -3.74 10.09 2.00
CA TRP A 11 -3.49 11.05 3.08
C TRP A 11 -2.56 10.50 4.17
N TYR A 12 -2.59 9.19 4.38
CA TYR A 12 -1.87 8.55 5.48
C TYR A 12 -0.51 7.98 5.09
N PHE A 13 -0.27 7.73 3.81
CA PHE A 13 1.02 7.18 3.37
C PHE A 13 2.19 8.14 3.60
N PRO A 14 2.11 9.45 3.25
CA PRO A 14 3.11 10.42 3.67
C PRO A 14 3.20 10.60 5.18
N MET A 15 2.04 10.52 5.89
CA MET A 15 2.02 10.57 7.35
C MET A 15 2.83 9.44 7.98
N SER A 16 2.68 8.21 7.52
CA SER A 16 3.39 7.06 8.11
C SER A 16 4.90 7.16 7.93
N GLY A 17 5.38 7.62 6.78
CA GLY A 17 6.80 7.87 6.54
C GLY A 17 7.34 9.03 7.38
N LEU A 18 6.56 10.09 7.54
CA LEU A 18 6.90 11.25 8.33
C LEU A 18 6.92 10.90 9.84
N PHE A 19 5.91 10.16 10.32
CA PHE A 19 5.87 9.66 11.70
C PHE A 19 7.06 8.76 12.02
N ALA A 20 7.46 7.87 11.11
CA ALA A 20 8.61 7.00 11.33
C ALA A 20 9.94 7.76 11.39
N THR A 21 10.08 8.86 10.64
CA THR A 21 11.29 9.69 10.67
C THR A 21 11.30 10.69 11.81
N MET A 22 10.14 11.15 12.29
CA MET A 22 10.03 12.07 13.41
C MET A 22 10.17 11.37 14.76
N LEU A 23 9.75 10.13 14.89
CA LEU A 23 9.71 9.42 16.16
C LEU A 23 10.85 8.40 16.25
N MET A 24 11.86 8.72 17.06
CA MET A 24 12.93 7.77 17.38
C MET A 24 12.43 6.52 18.12
N LYS A 25 11.24 6.56 18.72
CA LYS A 25 10.54 5.40 19.32
C LYS A 25 9.04 5.50 19.02
N PRO A 26 8.54 4.86 17.95
CA PRO A 26 7.12 4.86 17.66
C PRO A 26 6.35 4.16 18.79
N ASN A 27 5.28 4.79 19.26
CA ASN A 27 4.32 4.17 20.19
C ASN A 27 3.64 2.96 19.52
N HIS A 28 3.24 1.97 20.31
CA HIS A 28 2.55 0.76 19.82
C HIS A 28 1.34 1.09 18.92
N LEU A 29 0.59 2.14 19.22
CA LEU A 29 -0.52 2.61 18.40
C LEU A 29 -0.06 3.07 17.01
N GLN A 30 1.05 3.78 16.93
CA GLN A 30 1.61 4.27 15.66
C GLN A 30 2.12 3.12 14.78
N VAL A 31 2.79 2.12 15.39
CA VAL A 31 3.20 0.90 14.68
C VAL A 31 1.99 0.14 14.15
N SER A 32 0.94 0.02 14.95
CA SER A 32 -0.32 -0.64 14.54
C SER A 32 -0.99 0.10 13.39
N LEU A 33 -1.05 1.43 13.45
CA LEU A 33 -1.59 2.25 12.35
C LEU A 33 -0.76 2.13 11.08
N TRP A 34 0.57 2.13 11.16
CA TRP A 34 1.43 1.95 10.00
C TRP A 34 1.18 0.61 9.29
N ASN A 35 1.19 -0.46 10.07
CA ASN A 35 0.92 -1.81 9.54
C ASN A 35 -0.41 -1.88 8.81
N PHE A 36 -1.42 -1.22 9.37
CA PHE A 36 -2.74 -1.13 8.80
C PHE A 36 -2.78 -0.40 7.44
N PHE A 37 -2.09 0.74 7.28
CA PHE A 37 -2.11 1.49 6.02
C PHE A 37 -1.47 0.73 4.86
N LEU A 38 -0.35 0.04 5.09
CA LEU A 38 0.28 -0.79 4.08
C LEU A 38 -0.66 -1.92 3.61
N VAL A 39 -1.30 -2.59 4.55
CA VAL A 39 -2.30 -3.63 4.29
C VAL A 39 -3.44 -3.09 3.42
N LEU A 40 -4.00 -1.93 3.80
CA LEU A 40 -5.10 -1.30 3.07
C LEU A 40 -4.70 -0.90 1.65
N PHE A 41 -3.47 -0.42 1.48
CA PHE A 41 -2.97 -0.02 0.16
C PHE A 41 -2.88 -1.19 -0.82
N PHE A 42 -2.33 -2.32 -0.37
CA PHE A 42 -2.26 -3.52 -1.19
C PHE A 42 -3.64 -4.13 -1.44
N PHE A 43 -4.52 -4.11 -0.44
CA PHE A 43 -5.91 -4.51 -0.59
C PHE A 43 -6.63 -3.72 -1.69
N VAL A 44 -6.57 -2.40 -1.64
CA VAL A 44 -7.22 -1.54 -2.64
C VAL A 44 -6.63 -1.77 -4.03
N SER A 45 -5.31 -1.97 -4.12
CA SER A 45 -4.65 -2.29 -5.39
C SER A 45 -5.18 -3.60 -5.99
N GLY A 46 -5.38 -4.63 -5.17
CA GLY A 46 -6.00 -5.89 -5.58
C GLY A 46 -7.47 -5.72 -5.97
N PHE A 47 -8.23 -4.96 -5.17
CA PHE A 47 -9.65 -4.68 -5.44
C PHE A 47 -9.86 -4.00 -6.82
N VAL A 48 -8.97 -3.08 -7.20
CA VAL A 48 -9.01 -2.40 -8.51
C VAL A 48 -8.42 -3.27 -9.63
N ALA A 49 -7.52 -4.20 -9.29
CA ALA A 49 -6.90 -5.10 -10.26
C ALA A 49 -7.90 -6.09 -10.88
N TYR A 50 -8.91 -6.50 -10.12
CA TYR A 50 -9.92 -7.43 -10.62
C TYR A 50 -10.76 -6.83 -11.73
N LYS A 51 -10.82 -7.52 -12.85
CA LYS A 51 -11.70 -7.21 -13.98
C LYS A 51 -12.38 -8.50 -14.45
N LYS A 52 -13.70 -8.48 -14.52
CA LYS A 52 -14.51 -9.64 -14.88
C LYS A 52 -14.26 -10.16 -16.31
N ASP A 53 -13.95 -9.23 -17.22
CA ASP A 53 -13.95 -9.51 -18.67
C ASP A 53 -12.56 -9.79 -19.25
N ILE A 54 -11.55 -10.03 -18.40
CA ILE A 54 -10.21 -10.39 -18.87
C ILE A 54 -10.10 -11.90 -18.98
N GLU A 55 -9.95 -12.39 -20.20
CA GLU A 55 -9.47 -13.75 -20.46
C GLU A 55 -7.95 -13.82 -20.28
N TRP A 56 -7.53 -14.61 -19.31
CA TRP A 56 -6.12 -14.80 -18.98
C TRP A 56 -5.47 -15.81 -19.93
N THR A 57 -4.87 -15.31 -20.99
CA THR A 57 -4.12 -16.06 -21.99
C THR A 57 -2.68 -15.54 -22.06
N LEU A 58 -1.76 -16.35 -22.56
CA LEU A 58 -0.37 -15.90 -22.77
C LEU A 58 -0.29 -14.62 -23.62
N ARG A 59 -1.25 -14.44 -24.55
CA ARG A 59 -1.33 -13.26 -25.42
C ARG A 59 -1.78 -11.99 -24.69
N SER A 60 -2.65 -12.11 -23.67
CA SER A 60 -3.17 -10.96 -22.91
C SER A 60 -2.22 -10.51 -21.78
N ILE A 61 -1.39 -11.42 -21.26
CA ILE A 61 -0.48 -11.14 -20.14
C ILE A 61 0.61 -10.14 -20.51
N GLY A 62 1.25 -10.29 -21.67
CA GLY A 62 2.36 -9.43 -22.10
C GLY A 62 1.97 -7.95 -22.11
N PRO A 63 0.92 -7.53 -22.83
CA PRO A 63 0.43 -6.16 -22.83
C PRO A 63 0.02 -5.65 -21.44
N PHE A 64 -0.61 -6.52 -20.61
CA PHE A 64 -1.00 -6.17 -19.26
C PHE A 64 0.21 -5.86 -18.37
N LEU A 65 1.20 -6.76 -18.32
CA LEU A 65 2.41 -6.57 -17.52
C LEU A 65 3.27 -5.40 -18.05
N LYS A 66 3.40 -5.24 -19.38
CA LYS A 66 4.07 -4.08 -19.97
C LYS A 66 3.47 -2.77 -19.49
N LYS A 67 2.14 -2.69 -19.48
CA LYS A 67 1.44 -1.50 -18.96
C LYS A 67 1.76 -1.26 -17.48
N LYS A 68 1.73 -2.32 -16.65
CA LYS A 68 2.03 -2.20 -15.23
C LYS A 68 3.51 -1.86 -14.98
N PHE A 69 4.42 -2.39 -15.78
CA PHE A 69 5.84 -2.04 -15.75
C PHE A 69 6.05 -0.54 -15.99
N ILE A 70 5.45 0.00 -17.05
CA ILE A 70 5.55 1.45 -17.36
C ILE A 70 4.94 2.28 -16.26
N GLN A 71 3.83 1.84 -15.65
CA GLN A 71 3.13 2.59 -14.61
C GLN A 71 3.82 2.57 -13.24
N LEU A 72 4.56 1.53 -12.90
CA LEU A 72 5.08 1.32 -11.54
C LEU A 72 6.61 1.32 -11.49
N ILE A 73 7.27 0.63 -12.43
CA ILE A 73 8.72 0.43 -12.36
C ILE A 73 9.47 1.61 -12.95
N ILE A 74 9.06 2.12 -14.12
CA ILE A 74 9.77 3.26 -14.74
C ILE A 74 9.76 4.48 -13.80
N PRO A 75 8.62 4.93 -13.25
CA PRO A 75 8.61 6.02 -12.27
C PRO A 75 9.48 5.72 -11.05
N ALA A 76 9.37 4.51 -10.49
CA ALA A 76 10.13 4.15 -9.29
C ALA A 76 11.65 4.23 -9.52
N VAL A 77 12.13 3.65 -10.60
CA VAL A 77 13.57 3.69 -10.94
C VAL A 77 14.03 5.13 -11.21
N PHE A 78 13.26 5.91 -11.96
CA PHE A 78 13.59 7.30 -12.27
C PHE A 78 13.70 8.16 -11.00
N PHE A 79 12.66 8.18 -10.18
CA PHE A 79 12.68 8.99 -8.97
C PHE A 79 13.69 8.48 -7.94
N CYS A 80 13.87 7.16 -7.80
CA CYS A 80 14.88 6.60 -6.91
C CYS A 80 16.29 7.01 -7.35
N THR A 81 16.59 6.94 -8.65
CA THR A 81 17.90 7.35 -9.19
C THR A 81 18.18 8.82 -8.90
N ILE A 82 17.20 9.71 -9.17
CA ILE A 82 17.36 11.14 -8.87
C ILE A 82 17.55 11.36 -7.37
N PHE A 83 16.78 10.66 -6.53
CA PHE A 83 16.89 10.76 -5.08
C PHE A 83 18.28 10.32 -4.57
N CYS A 84 18.81 9.21 -5.09
CA CYS A 84 20.15 8.73 -4.75
C CYS A 84 21.22 9.74 -5.16
N LEU A 85 21.16 10.27 -6.38
CA LEU A 85 22.10 11.30 -6.88
C LEU A 85 22.02 12.58 -6.02
N TRP A 86 20.81 13.01 -5.67
CA TRP A 86 20.62 14.20 -4.83
C TRP A 86 21.15 14.06 -3.40
N LYS A 87 21.06 12.84 -2.85
CA LYS A 87 21.55 12.53 -1.49
C LYS A 87 23.03 12.12 -1.46
N GLY A 88 23.67 11.90 -2.60
CA GLY A 88 25.03 11.37 -2.71
C GLY A 88 25.12 9.88 -2.36
N TYR A 89 24.04 9.13 -2.51
CA TYR A 89 24.03 7.68 -2.34
C TYR A 89 24.52 6.97 -3.61
N GLY A 90 25.07 5.78 -3.47
CA GLY A 90 25.44 4.94 -4.61
C GLY A 90 24.24 4.51 -5.45
N LEU A 91 24.43 4.31 -6.74
CA LEU A 91 23.38 3.85 -7.66
C LEU A 91 22.96 2.39 -7.41
N ASP A 92 23.76 1.61 -6.69
CA ASP A 92 23.43 0.27 -6.21
C ASP A 92 22.16 0.25 -5.37
N ILE A 93 21.91 1.32 -4.59
CA ILE A 93 20.67 1.48 -3.81
C ILE A 93 19.45 1.61 -4.72
N ALA A 94 19.58 2.31 -5.86
CA ALA A 94 18.49 2.46 -6.82
C ALA A 94 18.10 1.12 -7.49
N LEU A 95 19.05 0.19 -7.58
CA LEU A 95 18.85 -1.15 -8.13
C LEU A 95 18.42 -2.18 -7.11
N ALA A 96 18.46 -1.86 -5.81
CA ALA A 96 18.03 -2.74 -4.72
C ALA A 96 16.61 -2.40 -4.25
N PRO A 97 15.58 -3.07 -4.76
CA PRO A 97 14.18 -2.72 -4.50
C PRO A 97 13.79 -2.79 -3.03
N SER A 98 14.45 -3.63 -2.24
CA SER A 98 14.15 -3.79 -0.81
C SER A 98 14.62 -2.64 0.06
N ASN A 99 15.68 -1.92 -0.35
CA ASN A 99 16.34 -0.91 0.46
C ASN A 99 15.98 0.53 0.03
N ALA A 100 15.39 0.69 -1.15
CA ALA A 100 14.95 1.99 -1.64
C ALA A 100 13.60 2.41 -1.05
N GLY A 101 13.40 3.70 -0.82
CA GLY A 101 12.10 4.24 -0.37
C GLY A 101 10.94 3.91 -1.32
N TYR A 102 11.25 3.56 -2.57
CA TYR A 102 10.27 3.21 -3.61
C TYR A 102 9.90 1.73 -3.67
N TRP A 103 10.23 0.95 -2.65
CA TRP A 103 9.99 -0.50 -2.56
C TRP A 103 8.53 -0.90 -2.80
N PHE A 104 7.57 -0.07 -2.40
CA PHE A 104 6.13 -0.38 -2.49
C PHE A 104 5.68 -0.65 -3.93
N THR A 105 6.03 0.23 -4.89
CA THR A 105 5.62 0.07 -6.29
C THR A 105 6.27 -1.12 -6.97
N ILE A 106 7.50 -1.44 -6.57
CA ILE A 106 8.22 -2.61 -7.06
C ILE A 106 7.55 -3.89 -6.57
N HIS A 107 7.19 -3.94 -5.28
CA HIS A 107 6.46 -5.10 -4.74
C HIS A 107 5.04 -5.19 -5.29
N LEU A 108 4.38 -4.06 -5.52
CA LEU A 108 3.09 -4.05 -6.20
C LEU A 108 3.19 -4.64 -7.61
N PHE A 109 4.27 -4.37 -8.33
CA PHE A 109 4.52 -5.00 -9.62
C PHE A 109 4.74 -6.52 -9.51
N TYR A 110 5.49 -7.00 -8.51
CA TYR A 110 5.61 -8.44 -8.22
C TYR A 110 4.23 -9.06 -7.94
N PHE A 111 3.34 -8.38 -7.23
CA PHE A 111 1.99 -8.87 -6.96
C PHE A 111 1.15 -8.96 -8.23
N PHE A 112 1.34 -8.06 -9.19
CA PHE A 112 0.72 -8.21 -10.50
C PHE A 112 1.28 -9.40 -11.28
N ILE A 113 2.57 -9.70 -11.18
CA ILE A 113 3.16 -10.90 -11.78
C ILE A 113 2.57 -12.16 -11.13
N PHE A 114 2.58 -12.27 -9.82
CA PHE A 114 2.02 -13.43 -9.10
C PHE A 114 0.55 -13.63 -9.43
N TYR A 115 -0.23 -12.57 -9.44
CA TYR A 115 -1.65 -12.59 -9.79
C TYR A 115 -1.88 -13.08 -11.22
N THR A 116 -1.11 -12.59 -12.18
CA THR A 116 -1.23 -13.00 -13.59
C THR A 116 -0.88 -14.48 -13.80
N ILE A 117 0.20 -14.95 -13.17
CA ILE A 117 0.62 -16.36 -13.23
C ILE A 117 -0.47 -17.25 -12.60
N THR A 118 -0.99 -16.87 -11.44
CA THR A 118 -2.05 -17.61 -10.75
C THR A 118 -3.32 -17.71 -11.62
N ASN A 119 -3.74 -16.62 -12.26
CA ASN A 119 -4.90 -16.64 -13.14
C ASN A 119 -4.66 -17.49 -14.40
N LEU A 120 -3.45 -17.48 -14.97
CA LEU A 120 -3.09 -18.33 -16.09
C LEU A 120 -3.16 -19.82 -15.72
N ILE A 121 -2.69 -20.20 -14.55
CA ILE A 121 -2.80 -21.57 -14.03
C ILE A 121 -4.28 -21.94 -13.82
N SER A 122 -5.03 -21.05 -13.17
CA SER A 122 -6.46 -21.22 -12.92
C SER A 122 -7.28 -21.39 -14.20
N SER A 123 -6.99 -20.62 -15.24
CA SER A 123 -7.73 -20.70 -16.51
C SER A 123 -7.56 -22.06 -17.19
N LYS A 124 -6.42 -22.72 -17.01
CA LYS A 124 -6.15 -24.09 -17.50
C LYS A 124 -6.83 -25.18 -16.68
N LEU A 125 -7.04 -24.95 -15.39
CA LEU A 125 -7.62 -25.94 -14.45
C LEU A 125 -9.17 -25.86 -14.40
N GLY A 126 -9.78 -24.82 -14.96
CA GLY A 126 -11.21 -24.66 -15.16
C GLY A 126 -11.99 -24.28 -13.90
N ARG A 127 -12.01 -25.08 -12.86
CA ARG A 127 -12.74 -24.82 -11.59
C ARG A 127 -11.80 -24.52 -10.44
N GLY A 128 -12.22 -23.70 -9.49
CA GLY A 128 -11.46 -23.45 -8.27
C GLY A 128 -10.48 -22.27 -8.30
N SER A 129 -10.66 -21.31 -9.23
CA SER A 129 -9.78 -20.15 -9.35
C SER A 129 -9.53 -19.39 -8.02
N ASP A 130 -10.53 -19.32 -7.15
CA ASP A 130 -10.44 -18.62 -5.87
C ASP A 130 -9.62 -19.40 -4.87
N VAL A 131 -9.77 -20.73 -4.85
CA VAL A 131 -8.99 -21.62 -3.98
C VAL A 131 -7.52 -21.59 -4.40
N ILE A 132 -7.23 -21.66 -5.70
CA ILE A 132 -5.87 -21.58 -6.22
C ILE A 132 -5.23 -20.24 -5.84
N LEU A 133 -5.96 -19.14 -5.99
CA LEU A 133 -5.49 -17.80 -5.61
C LEU A 133 -5.15 -17.73 -4.11
N LEU A 134 -6.03 -18.26 -3.25
CA LEU A 134 -5.79 -18.30 -1.80
C LEU A 134 -4.62 -19.20 -1.44
N VAL A 135 -4.52 -20.40 -2.03
CA VAL A 135 -3.40 -21.33 -1.77
C VAL A 135 -2.07 -20.68 -2.16
N VAL A 136 -1.97 -20.09 -3.34
CA VAL A 136 -0.76 -19.38 -3.78
C VAL A 136 -0.45 -18.20 -2.86
N ALA A 137 -1.46 -17.43 -2.44
CA ALA A 137 -1.29 -16.32 -1.52
C ALA A 137 -0.76 -16.79 -0.15
N MET A 138 -1.28 -17.91 0.38
CA MET A 138 -0.80 -18.49 1.64
C MET A 138 0.61 -19.05 1.53
N LEU A 139 0.96 -19.68 0.40
CA LEU A 139 2.33 -20.15 0.16
C LEU A 139 3.32 -18.99 0.12
N ILE A 140 3.03 -17.93 -0.62
CA ILE A 140 3.87 -16.72 -0.69
C ILE A 140 3.96 -16.06 0.70
N TYR A 141 2.85 -16.03 1.45
CA TYR A 141 2.83 -15.54 2.82
C TYR A 141 3.76 -16.36 3.73
N GLY A 142 3.69 -17.69 3.67
CA GLY A 142 4.59 -18.58 4.42
C GLY A 142 6.07 -18.38 4.04
N ILE A 143 6.37 -18.26 2.75
CA ILE A 143 7.74 -18.00 2.26
C ILE A 143 8.28 -16.69 2.84
N SER A 144 7.47 -15.63 2.93
CA SER A 144 7.92 -14.35 3.46
C SER A 144 8.31 -14.36 4.94
N TYR A 145 7.84 -15.35 5.70
CA TYR A 145 8.21 -15.57 7.11
C TYR A 145 9.24 -16.69 7.31
N SER A 146 9.60 -17.42 6.27
CA SER A 146 10.60 -18.50 6.34
C SER A 146 12.05 -18.02 6.25
N HIS A 147 12.30 -16.72 6.52
CA HIS A 147 13.64 -16.12 6.44
C HIS A 147 14.71 -16.93 7.19
N VAL A 148 14.39 -17.45 8.39
CA VAL A 148 15.31 -18.28 9.18
C VAL A 148 15.78 -19.53 8.44
N MET A 149 14.95 -20.08 7.54
CA MET A 149 15.31 -21.23 6.72
C MET A 149 16.06 -20.85 5.45
N ILE A 150 15.65 -19.74 4.80
CA ILE A 150 16.22 -19.30 3.53
C ILE A 150 17.59 -18.63 3.75
N GLU A 151 17.76 -17.89 4.84
CA GLU A 151 18.98 -17.17 5.17
C GLU A 151 20.12 -18.06 5.71
N LYS A 152 19.93 -19.39 5.76
CA LYS A 152 20.99 -20.33 6.16
C LYS A 152 22.20 -20.35 5.22
N THR A 153 22.00 -19.98 3.96
CA THR A 153 23.06 -19.87 2.97
C THR A 153 23.27 -18.40 2.60
N GLN A 154 24.52 -18.01 2.28
CA GLN A 154 24.80 -16.63 1.84
C GLN A 154 23.95 -16.24 0.62
N LEU A 155 23.88 -17.13 -0.38
CA LEU A 155 23.07 -16.90 -1.57
C LEU A 155 21.57 -16.73 -1.23
N GLY A 156 21.05 -17.52 -0.29
CA GLY A 156 19.67 -17.40 0.16
C GLY A 156 19.40 -16.07 0.84
N ALA A 157 20.31 -15.64 1.74
CA ALA A 157 20.21 -14.36 2.42
C ALA A 157 20.24 -13.19 1.41
N ASP A 158 21.20 -13.21 0.48
CA ASP A 158 21.35 -12.17 -0.54
C ASP A 158 20.10 -12.08 -1.44
N LEU A 159 19.59 -13.19 -1.92
CA LEU A 159 18.36 -13.22 -2.72
C LEU A 159 17.14 -12.75 -1.92
N PHE A 160 17.02 -13.18 -0.66
CA PHE A 160 15.90 -12.78 0.20
C PHE A 160 15.88 -11.27 0.42
N HIS A 161 17.04 -10.68 0.71
CA HIS A 161 17.19 -9.25 0.89
C HIS A 161 17.03 -8.49 -0.42
N TYR A 162 17.70 -8.92 -1.50
CA TYR A 162 17.65 -8.25 -2.80
C TYR A 162 16.23 -8.19 -3.37
N LEU A 163 15.50 -9.31 -3.34
CA LEU A 163 14.11 -9.37 -3.80
C LEU A 163 13.12 -8.76 -2.81
N GLY A 164 13.55 -8.43 -1.59
CA GLY A 164 12.69 -7.90 -0.54
C GLY A 164 11.58 -8.86 -0.13
N MET A 165 11.86 -10.18 -0.11
CA MET A 165 10.86 -11.24 0.08
C MET A 165 10.06 -11.10 1.37
N LYS A 166 10.63 -10.46 2.39
CA LYS A 166 9.91 -10.12 3.63
C LYS A 166 8.62 -9.30 3.37
N ASN A 167 8.57 -8.53 2.30
CA ASN A 167 7.40 -7.70 1.95
C ASN A 167 6.35 -8.47 1.14
N TRP A 168 6.65 -9.68 0.67
CA TRP A 168 5.69 -10.53 -0.06
C TRP A 168 4.51 -10.97 0.81
N ARG A 169 4.63 -10.87 2.15
CA ARG A 169 3.51 -11.07 3.09
C ARG A 169 2.29 -10.19 2.80
N PHE A 170 2.46 -9.06 2.16
CA PHE A 170 1.33 -8.19 1.78
C PHE A 170 0.54 -8.71 0.57
N TYR A 171 1.05 -9.70 -0.16
CA TYR A 171 0.35 -10.27 -1.31
C TYR A 171 -1.00 -10.88 -0.94
N ILE A 172 -1.13 -11.45 0.26
CA ILE A 172 -2.41 -12.01 0.71
C ILE A 172 -3.50 -10.94 0.78
N PHE A 173 -3.18 -9.72 1.20
CA PHE A 173 -4.16 -8.62 1.26
C PHE A 173 -4.53 -8.12 -0.14
N PHE A 174 -3.60 -8.15 -1.09
CA PHE A 174 -3.91 -7.92 -2.49
C PHE A 174 -4.91 -8.97 -3.00
N CYS A 175 -4.71 -10.25 -2.71
CA CYS A 175 -5.63 -11.32 -3.09
C CYS A 175 -7.00 -11.19 -2.40
N ILE A 176 -7.04 -10.82 -1.13
CA ILE A 176 -8.29 -10.50 -0.42
C ILE A 176 -9.04 -9.38 -1.16
N GLY A 177 -8.35 -8.34 -1.63
CA GLY A 177 -8.92 -7.27 -2.44
C GLY A 177 -9.57 -7.79 -3.74
N VAL A 178 -8.85 -8.65 -4.47
CA VAL A 178 -9.35 -9.31 -5.69
C VAL A 178 -10.63 -10.11 -5.39
N LEU A 179 -10.62 -10.94 -4.35
CA LEU A 179 -11.75 -11.79 -3.97
C LEU A 179 -12.95 -10.97 -3.47
N MET A 180 -12.71 -9.94 -2.68
CA MET A 180 -13.79 -9.04 -2.25
C MET A 180 -14.46 -8.34 -3.44
N ARG A 181 -13.70 -7.93 -4.45
CA ARG A 181 -14.26 -7.35 -5.67
C ARG A 181 -15.05 -8.37 -6.48
N LYS A 182 -14.54 -9.60 -6.59
CA LYS A 182 -15.19 -10.69 -7.32
C LYS A 182 -16.53 -11.06 -6.66
N HIS A 183 -16.57 -11.15 -5.33
CA HIS A 183 -17.73 -11.53 -4.53
C HIS A 183 -18.41 -10.34 -3.85
N LEU A 184 -18.38 -9.15 -4.48
CA LEU A 184 -18.80 -7.89 -3.86
C LEU A 184 -20.20 -7.95 -3.27
N ASN A 185 -21.16 -8.58 -3.95
CA ASN A 185 -22.54 -8.67 -3.49
C ASN A 185 -22.67 -9.46 -2.17
N SER A 186 -21.89 -10.54 -2.01
CA SER A 186 -21.90 -11.35 -0.78
C SER A 186 -21.23 -10.57 0.37
N VAL A 187 -20.16 -9.85 0.09
CA VAL A 187 -19.48 -9.01 1.05
C VAL A 187 -20.38 -7.86 1.52
N ILE A 188 -21.11 -7.22 0.60
CA ILE A 188 -22.07 -6.17 0.95
C ILE A 188 -23.16 -6.71 1.89
N LYS A 189 -23.75 -7.87 1.60
CA LYS A 189 -24.74 -8.50 2.47
C LYS A 189 -24.18 -8.79 3.87
N MET A 190 -22.94 -9.23 3.97
CA MET A 190 -22.27 -9.47 5.25
C MET A 190 -22.06 -8.17 6.04
N ILE A 191 -21.66 -7.09 5.37
CA ILE A 191 -21.39 -5.79 5.98
C ILE A 191 -22.70 -5.08 6.41
N GLU A 192 -23.77 -5.22 5.64
CA GLU A 192 -25.08 -4.64 5.96
C GLU A 192 -25.79 -5.38 7.11
N ASN A 193 -25.35 -6.58 7.45
CA ASN A 193 -25.84 -7.30 8.63
C ASN A 193 -25.29 -6.67 9.91
N LYS A 194 -26.20 -6.11 10.75
CA LYS A 194 -25.85 -5.39 11.97
C LYS A 194 -25.07 -6.25 12.97
N PHE A 195 -25.41 -7.54 13.10
CA PHE A 195 -24.71 -8.46 14.02
C PHE A 195 -23.28 -8.74 13.53
N SER A 196 -23.12 -9.02 12.25
CA SER A 196 -21.82 -9.23 11.64
C SER A 196 -20.91 -8.00 11.79
N MET A 197 -21.46 -6.80 11.54
CA MET A 197 -20.69 -5.56 11.71
C MET A 197 -20.36 -5.26 13.17
N ALA A 198 -21.29 -5.46 14.09
CA ALA A 198 -21.01 -5.29 15.51
C ALA A 198 -19.88 -6.22 15.97
N PHE A 199 -19.88 -7.48 15.51
CA PHE A 199 -18.80 -8.43 15.79
C PHE A 199 -17.44 -7.94 15.26
N PHE A 200 -17.34 -7.52 14.00
CA PHE A 200 -16.07 -7.04 13.43
C PHE A 200 -15.58 -5.74 14.08
N VAL A 201 -16.48 -4.82 14.42
CA VAL A 201 -16.11 -3.58 15.12
C VAL A 201 -15.62 -3.88 16.53
N LEU A 202 -16.31 -4.73 17.29
CA LEU A 202 -15.87 -5.15 18.61
C LEU A 202 -14.52 -5.89 18.56
N LEU A 203 -14.35 -6.78 17.60
CA LEU A 203 -13.10 -7.50 17.38
C LEU A 203 -11.95 -6.55 17.04
N PHE A 204 -12.19 -5.54 16.21
CA PHE A 204 -11.21 -4.49 15.90
C PHE A 204 -10.76 -3.73 17.15
N PHE A 205 -11.72 -3.23 17.95
CA PHE A 205 -11.40 -2.52 19.20
C PHE A 205 -10.72 -3.43 20.21
N PHE A 206 -11.13 -4.69 20.33
CA PHE A 206 -10.46 -5.68 21.16
C PHE A 206 -8.98 -5.86 20.75
N MET A 207 -8.70 -6.01 19.45
CA MET A 207 -7.33 -6.12 18.95
C MET A 207 -6.51 -4.85 19.22
N VAL A 208 -7.09 -3.66 19.01
CA VAL A 208 -6.42 -2.38 19.34
C VAL A 208 -6.13 -2.29 20.84
N PHE A 209 -7.07 -2.65 21.69
CA PHE A 209 -6.88 -2.63 23.15
C PHE A 209 -5.82 -3.65 23.60
N CYS A 210 -5.80 -4.83 23.00
CA CYS A 210 -4.82 -5.88 23.33
C CYS A 210 -3.44 -5.64 22.67
N SER A 211 -3.30 -4.63 21.81
CA SER A 211 -2.05 -4.36 21.08
C SER A 211 -0.83 -4.11 21.99
N ASN A 212 -1.06 -3.65 23.22
CA ASN A 212 -0.01 -3.48 24.22
C ASN A 212 0.46 -4.81 24.86
N LYS A 213 -0.34 -5.87 24.76
CA LYS A 213 -0.05 -7.17 25.37
C LYS A 213 0.26 -8.24 24.33
N ILE A 214 -0.30 -8.11 23.15
CA ILE A 214 -0.11 -9.05 22.03
C ILE A 214 0.69 -8.31 20.96
N ASP A 215 1.75 -8.95 20.50
CA ASP A 215 2.57 -8.41 19.41
C ASP A 215 1.80 -8.50 18.08
N PHE A 216 1.11 -7.43 17.70
CA PHE A 216 0.50 -7.24 16.37
C PHE A 216 1.49 -6.67 15.36
N SER A 217 2.78 -6.83 15.62
CA SER A 217 3.82 -6.36 14.70
C SER A 217 3.78 -7.11 13.37
N LEU A 218 4.45 -6.53 12.40
CA LEU A 218 4.66 -7.18 11.10
C LEU A 218 5.39 -8.53 11.19
N TRP A 219 5.99 -8.83 12.34
CA TRP A 219 6.75 -10.07 12.57
C TRP A 219 5.88 -11.24 13.05
N ASN A 220 4.67 -10.96 13.57
CA ASN A 220 3.73 -12.01 13.95
C ASN A 220 2.76 -12.30 12.80
N PRO A 221 2.91 -13.43 12.08
CA PRO A 221 2.13 -13.71 10.88
C PRO A 221 0.62 -13.83 11.16
N ILE A 222 0.24 -14.49 12.24
CA ILE A 222 -1.18 -14.72 12.56
C ILE A 222 -1.84 -13.38 12.93
N CYS A 223 -1.17 -12.61 13.78
CA CYS A 223 -1.69 -11.31 14.23
C CYS A 223 -1.81 -10.31 13.08
N LEU A 224 -0.83 -10.23 12.19
CA LEU A 224 -0.92 -9.37 11.00
C LEU A 224 -2.08 -9.76 10.10
N LEU A 225 -2.26 -11.05 9.84
CA LEU A 225 -3.33 -11.55 8.98
C LEU A 225 -4.72 -11.23 9.56
N LEU A 226 -4.93 -11.50 10.84
CA LEU A 226 -6.19 -11.24 11.52
C LEU A 226 -6.47 -9.74 11.61
N TYR A 227 -5.52 -8.97 12.15
CA TYR A 227 -5.68 -7.53 12.31
C TYR A 227 -5.90 -6.82 10.97
N GLY A 228 -5.10 -7.16 9.95
CA GLY A 228 -5.23 -6.58 8.62
C GLY A 228 -6.59 -6.90 7.98
N SER A 229 -7.04 -8.15 8.08
CA SER A 229 -8.33 -8.57 7.49
C SER A 229 -9.52 -7.90 8.16
N VAL A 230 -9.55 -7.86 9.50
CA VAL A 230 -10.61 -7.20 10.26
C VAL A 230 -10.63 -5.70 9.98
N SER A 231 -9.47 -5.07 9.98
CA SER A 231 -9.33 -3.64 9.66
C SER A 231 -9.87 -3.30 8.27
N ILE A 232 -9.57 -4.13 7.26
CA ILE A 232 -10.10 -3.96 5.90
C ILE A 232 -11.63 -3.96 5.91
N ILE A 233 -12.25 -4.94 6.59
CA ILE A 233 -13.71 -5.08 6.65
C ILE A 233 -14.33 -3.85 7.31
N VAL A 234 -13.82 -3.43 8.46
CA VAL A 234 -14.34 -2.28 9.22
C VAL A 234 -14.26 -0.98 8.39
N ILE A 235 -13.11 -0.73 7.77
CA ILE A 235 -12.93 0.48 6.94
C ILE A 235 -13.76 0.42 5.67
N PHE A 236 -13.83 -0.73 5.01
CA PHE A 236 -14.66 -0.87 3.83
C PHE A 236 -16.14 -0.61 4.16
N ALA A 237 -16.62 -1.10 5.31
CA ALA A 237 -17.95 -0.82 5.82
C ALA A 237 -18.17 0.66 6.14
N PHE A 238 -17.19 1.31 6.76
CA PHE A 238 -17.24 2.75 7.02
C PHE A 238 -17.43 3.55 5.73
N PHE A 239 -16.58 3.33 4.72
CA PHE A 239 -16.71 4.02 3.43
C PHE A 239 -17.98 3.68 2.67
N ARG A 240 -18.48 2.46 2.82
CA ARG A 240 -19.76 2.06 2.26
C ARG A 240 -20.92 2.82 2.91
N LYS A 241 -20.91 2.92 4.23
CA LYS A 241 -21.96 3.62 5.00
C LYS A 241 -21.97 5.12 4.71
N TYR A 242 -20.80 5.74 4.56
CA TYR A 242 -20.66 7.19 4.37
C TYR A 242 -20.31 7.57 2.95
N GLN A 243 -20.66 6.75 1.95
CA GLN A 243 -20.29 6.97 0.55
C GLN A 243 -20.74 8.35 0.01
N ASP A 244 -21.87 8.87 0.49
CA ASP A 244 -22.40 10.17 0.05
C ASP A 244 -21.53 11.33 0.54
N ALA A 245 -20.96 11.23 1.74
CA ALA A 245 -20.01 12.22 2.27
C ALA A 245 -18.71 12.28 1.46
N PHE A 246 -18.30 11.17 0.87
CA PHE A 246 -17.12 11.06 0.01
C PHE A 246 -17.45 11.17 -1.49
N SER A 247 -18.69 11.49 -1.84
CA SER A 247 -19.12 11.73 -3.22
C SER A 247 -18.47 13.00 -3.77
N SER A 248 -18.19 13.00 -5.09
CA SER A 248 -17.70 14.20 -5.80
C SER A 248 -18.69 15.37 -5.81
N ASN A 249 -19.94 15.15 -5.35
CA ASN A 249 -20.97 16.19 -5.28
C ASN A 249 -20.72 17.21 -4.17
N ASN A 250 -19.86 16.90 -3.20
CA ASN A 250 -19.46 17.84 -2.15
C ASN A 250 -17.96 18.18 -2.25
N LYS A 251 -17.57 19.33 -1.71
CA LYS A 251 -16.19 19.84 -1.79
C LYS A 251 -15.20 18.87 -1.15
N PHE A 252 -15.54 18.30 0.00
CA PHE A 252 -14.67 17.35 0.70
C PHE A 252 -14.47 16.07 -0.11
N GLY A 253 -15.54 15.46 -0.59
CA GLY A 253 -15.48 14.25 -1.42
C GLY A 253 -14.73 14.47 -2.73
N TYR A 254 -14.93 15.64 -3.38
CA TYR A 254 -14.17 16.00 -4.58
C TYR A 254 -12.66 16.04 -4.31
N TRP A 255 -12.22 16.75 -3.27
CA TRP A 255 -10.82 16.84 -2.88
C TRP A 255 -10.25 15.48 -2.46
N ALA A 256 -11.01 14.70 -1.70
CA ALA A 256 -10.61 13.36 -1.32
C ALA A 256 -10.39 12.46 -2.53
N GLN A 257 -11.32 12.44 -3.49
CA GLN A 257 -11.18 11.67 -4.73
C GLN A 257 -10.07 12.20 -5.65
N TYR A 258 -9.89 13.52 -5.72
CA TYR A 258 -8.79 14.12 -6.49
C TYR A 258 -7.43 13.66 -5.93
N SER A 259 -7.22 13.77 -4.62
CA SER A 259 -6.00 13.29 -3.95
C SER A 259 -5.79 11.79 -4.15
N GLY A 260 -6.87 11.00 -4.04
CA GLY A 260 -6.81 9.56 -4.26
C GLY A 260 -6.35 9.17 -5.67
N ARG A 261 -6.76 9.88 -6.69
CA ARG A 261 -6.28 9.67 -8.06
C ARG A 261 -4.82 10.07 -8.27
N ARG A 262 -4.27 10.93 -7.40
CA ARG A 262 -2.89 11.44 -7.41
C ARG A 262 -1.95 10.71 -6.45
N THR A 263 -2.39 9.60 -5.88
CA THR A 263 -1.62 8.85 -4.88
C THR A 263 -0.23 8.45 -5.37
N LEU A 264 -0.11 8.02 -6.63
CA LEU A 264 1.18 7.65 -7.21
C LEU A 264 2.13 8.84 -7.29
N ASP A 265 1.62 10.01 -7.70
CA ASP A 265 2.42 11.25 -7.78
C ASP A 265 2.95 11.64 -6.41
N ILE A 266 2.03 11.66 -5.42
CA ILE A 266 2.37 11.98 -4.03
C ILE A 266 3.44 11.01 -3.54
N TYR A 267 3.26 9.71 -3.76
CA TYR A 267 4.22 8.69 -3.36
C TYR A 267 5.59 8.86 -4.00
N MET A 268 5.66 9.21 -5.30
CA MET A 268 6.94 9.37 -6.01
C MET A 268 7.67 10.65 -5.60
N ILE A 269 6.94 11.73 -5.35
CA ILE A 269 7.52 13.08 -5.19
C ILE A 269 7.80 13.43 -3.73
N HIS A 270 7.03 12.88 -2.76
CA HIS A 270 7.09 13.32 -1.36
C HIS A 270 8.49 13.25 -0.73
N TYR A 271 9.34 12.26 -1.11
CA TYR A 271 10.70 12.13 -0.58
C TYR A 271 11.57 13.36 -0.84
N PHE A 272 11.33 14.09 -1.93
CA PHE A 272 12.06 15.31 -2.27
C PHE A 272 11.57 16.54 -1.48
N LEU A 273 10.34 16.47 -0.96
CA LEU A 273 9.67 17.55 -0.27
C LEU A 273 9.79 17.47 1.25
N LEU A 274 10.30 16.35 1.76
CA LEU A 274 10.50 16.18 3.20
C LEU A 274 11.57 17.15 3.70
N PRO A 275 11.29 17.96 4.72
CA PRO A 275 12.27 18.89 5.30
C PRO A 275 13.52 18.13 5.77
N ARG A 276 14.70 18.67 5.47
CA ARG A 276 15.98 18.05 5.88
C ARG A 276 16.15 17.98 7.41
N GLN A 277 15.49 18.85 8.13
CA GLN A 277 15.62 19.02 9.59
C GLN A 277 14.53 18.28 10.39
N LEU A 278 13.85 17.27 9.78
CA LEU A 278 12.84 16.49 10.50
C LEU A 278 13.38 15.81 11.76
N ASN A 279 14.65 15.41 11.75
CA ASN A 279 15.29 14.80 12.92
C ASN A 279 15.36 15.77 14.11
N VAL A 280 15.55 17.07 13.86
CA VAL A 280 15.56 18.11 14.92
C VAL A 280 14.17 18.24 15.52
N LEU A 281 13.15 18.22 14.68
CA LEU A 281 11.76 18.27 15.13
C LEU A 281 11.39 17.01 15.93
N GLY A 282 11.83 15.84 15.48
CA GLY A 282 11.67 14.56 16.19
C GLY A 282 12.33 14.56 17.56
N SER A 283 13.56 15.07 17.65
CA SER A 283 14.27 15.22 18.94
C SER A 283 13.55 16.19 19.87
N TRP A 284 12.99 17.29 19.33
CA TRP A 284 12.22 18.24 20.13
C TRP A 284 10.96 17.58 20.72
N PHE A 285 10.19 16.80 19.94
CA PHE A 285 9.02 16.07 20.43
C PHE A 285 9.38 15.00 21.46
N THR A 286 10.54 14.35 21.31
CA THR A 286 11.02 13.38 22.30
C THR A 286 11.29 14.04 23.66
N ASN A 287 11.85 15.25 23.65
CA ASN A 287 12.15 16.02 24.86
C ASN A 287 10.92 16.75 25.44
N ASN A 288 9.92 17.02 24.59
CA ASN A 288 8.69 17.73 24.97
C ASN A 288 7.46 16.92 24.52
N PRO A 289 7.15 15.78 25.16
CA PRO A 289 6.10 14.88 24.71
C PRO A 289 4.72 15.52 24.87
N ASN A 290 4.14 15.98 23.78
CA ASN A 290 2.75 16.44 23.72
C ASN A 290 2.08 15.84 22.47
N PRO A 291 1.31 14.75 22.64
CA PRO A 291 0.69 14.05 21.52
C PRO A 291 -0.23 14.92 20.64
N ALA A 292 -0.89 15.91 21.24
CA ALA A 292 -1.79 16.80 20.49
C ALA A 292 -1.01 17.75 19.58
N ILE A 293 0.06 18.36 20.08
CA ILE A 293 0.93 19.25 19.30
C ILE A 293 1.64 18.45 18.20
N GLU A 294 2.18 17.29 18.56
CA GLU A 294 2.83 16.38 17.60
C GLU A 294 1.89 16.01 16.46
N PHE A 295 0.67 15.58 16.78
CA PHE A 295 -0.36 15.24 15.80
C PHE A 295 -0.70 16.44 14.90
N PHE A 296 -0.90 17.62 15.48
CA PHE A 296 -1.25 18.83 14.71
C PHE A 296 -0.12 19.24 13.76
N VAL A 297 1.11 19.36 14.26
CA VAL A 297 2.27 19.76 13.45
C VAL A 297 2.54 18.76 12.34
N THR A 298 2.50 17.47 12.63
CA THR A 298 2.69 16.42 11.63
C THR A 298 1.62 16.46 10.56
N THR A 299 0.36 16.66 10.96
CA THR A 299 -0.76 16.79 10.03
C THR A 299 -0.58 17.98 9.08
N VAL A 300 -0.17 19.14 9.61
CA VAL A 300 0.09 20.34 8.79
C VAL A 300 1.21 20.08 7.78
N ILE A 301 2.34 19.47 8.22
CA ILE A 301 3.46 19.16 7.33
C ILE A 301 3.01 18.20 6.22
N VAL A 302 2.23 17.17 6.54
CA VAL A 302 1.71 16.22 5.55
C VAL A 302 0.83 16.91 4.52
N PHE A 303 -0.07 17.79 4.94
CA PHE A 303 -0.91 18.54 4.00
C PHE A 303 -0.08 19.43 3.07
N ILE A 304 0.95 20.10 3.58
CA ILE A 304 1.86 20.91 2.77
C ILE A 304 2.61 20.03 1.76
N VAL A 305 3.23 18.95 2.20
CA VAL A 305 3.97 18.03 1.32
C VAL A 305 3.05 17.45 0.24
N MET A 306 1.83 17.05 0.62
CA MET A 306 0.84 16.52 -0.32
C MET A 306 0.41 17.55 -1.36
N ALA A 307 0.14 18.79 -0.93
CA ALA A 307 -0.23 19.89 -1.83
C ALA A 307 0.90 20.20 -2.82
N LEU A 308 2.14 20.30 -2.34
CA LEU A 308 3.31 20.55 -3.18
C LEU A 308 3.55 19.37 -4.15
N ALA A 309 3.43 18.13 -3.71
CA ALA A 309 3.57 16.97 -4.58
C ALA A 309 2.51 16.96 -5.70
N MET A 310 1.26 17.35 -5.39
CA MET A 310 0.20 17.47 -6.40
C MET A 310 0.47 18.60 -7.39
N ILE A 311 1.01 19.74 -6.94
CA ILE A 311 1.39 20.86 -7.81
C ILE A 311 2.49 20.41 -8.77
N ILE A 312 3.57 19.78 -8.26
CA ILE A 312 4.67 19.25 -9.09
C ILE A 312 4.13 18.20 -10.07
N GLY A 313 3.28 17.29 -9.62
CA GLY A 313 2.62 16.31 -10.48
C GLY A 313 1.81 16.96 -11.62
N ASN A 314 1.11 18.07 -11.35
CA ASN A 314 0.40 18.81 -12.38
C ASN A 314 1.35 19.50 -13.38
N ILE A 315 2.49 20.02 -12.91
CA ILE A 315 3.54 20.59 -13.78
C ILE A 315 4.11 19.50 -14.71
N ILE A 316 4.43 18.32 -14.18
CA ILE A 316 4.91 17.18 -14.98
C ILE A 316 3.90 16.83 -16.08
N ARG A 317 2.59 16.94 -15.80
CA ARG A 317 1.50 16.66 -16.76
C ARG A 317 1.38 17.64 -17.91
N LEU A 318 2.00 18.80 -17.84
CA LEU A 318 2.04 19.73 -18.98
C LEU A 318 2.77 19.10 -20.19
N SER A 319 3.66 18.13 -19.94
CA SER A 319 4.28 17.36 -20.99
C SER A 319 3.68 15.96 -21.07
N PRO A 320 3.04 15.57 -22.19
CA PRO A 320 2.47 14.21 -22.36
C PRO A 320 3.52 13.11 -22.25
N LEU A 321 4.74 13.37 -22.67
CA LEU A 321 5.84 12.42 -22.59
C LEU A 321 6.29 12.19 -21.15
N LEU A 322 6.46 13.25 -20.36
CA LEU A 322 6.81 13.16 -18.96
C LEU A 322 5.69 12.52 -18.14
N SER A 323 4.44 12.87 -18.40
CA SER A 323 3.25 12.30 -17.78
C SER A 323 3.19 10.77 -17.99
N TYR A 324 3.45 10.32 -19.22
CA TYR A 324 3.45 8.90 -19.54
C TYR A 324 4.55 8.12 -18.81
N TYR A 325 5.80 8.62 -18.82
CA TYR A 325 6.93 7.88 -18.24
C TYR A 325 7.09 8.11 -16.74
N LEU A 326 6.83 9.31 -16.22
CA LEU A 326 7.08 9.63 -14.81
C LEU A 326 5.87 9.42 -13.91
N LEU A 327 4.66 9.49 -14.45
CA LEU A 327 3.42 9.33 -13.68
C LEU A 327 2.60 8.13 -14.14
N GLY A 328 3.07 7.38 -15.14
CA GLY A 328 2.42 6.18 -15.62
C GLY A 328 1.03 6.41 -16.25
N GLU A 329 0.77 7.61 -16.76
CA GLU A 329 -0.51 7.94 -17.40
C GLU A 329 -0.64 7.27 -18.78
N LYS A 330 -1.84 7.26 -19.34
CA LYS A 330 -2.03 6.73 -20.68
C LYS A 330 -1.38 7.68 -21.70
N LYS A 331 -0.75 7.10 -22.70
CA LYS A 331 -0.31 7.85 -23.87
C LYS A 331 -1.55 8.42 -24.57
N VAL A 332 -1.62 9.75 -24.65
CA VAL A 332 -2.66 10.45 -25.42
C VAL A 332 -2.35 10.34 -26.89
#